data_971ba81b8f3d358ac82ec32a123981b0
#
_entry.id   971ba81b8f3d358ac82ec32a123981b0
#
_cell.length_a   1.000
_cell.length_b   1.000
_cell.length_c   1.000
_cell.angle_alpha   90.00
_cell.angle_beta   90.00
_cell.angle_gamma   90.00
#
_symmetry.space_group_name_H-M   'P 1'
#
loop_
_entity.id
_entity.type
_entity.pdbx_description
1 polymer ?
#
loop_
_entity_poly.entity_id
_entity_poly.type
_entity_poly.pdbx_seq_one_letter_code
_entity_poly.pdbx_strand_id
1 'polypeptide(L)'
;DEGKIVMLTNEIPSCDNKINADGLVSIPGIIDPHVHYGVYSPIDHAAKSESHAAAIGGVTTMMRMLRLGDSYKKSLLPQLHASSNSHYIDYAIHASIFTLNQVDEMQFCVDNGVTSFKLYMNLGGEVGHVYMDMQPEKNLLQEEHVEVNSEIVQKVVEKASSLGCPVLVHAEDFEQCECGIRKSKEKN
;
A
#
# COMPACT_ATOMS: atom_id res chain seq x y z
N ASP A 1 22.19 18.87 5.32
CA ASP A 1 21.53 19.80 6.25
C ASP A 1 20.03 19.75 6.00
N GLU A 2 19.21 19.68 7.03
CA GLU A 2 17.75 19.56 6.94
C GLU A 2 17.27 18.41 6.02
N GLY A 3 17.95 17.27 6.04
CA GLY A 3 17.66 16.12 5.19
C GLY A 3 18.01 16.26 3.72
N LYS A 4 18.80 17.29 3.34
CA LYS A 4 19.21 17.52 1.95
C LYS A 4 20.71 17.37 1.75
N ILE A 5 21.10 16.91 0.57
CA ILE A 5 22.49 16.93 0.13
C ILE A 5 22.86 18.38 -0.17
N VAL A 6 23.82 18.91 0.58
CA VAL A 6 24.24 20.32 0.42
C VAL A 6 25.45 20.47 -0.50
N MET A 7 26.30 19.44 -0.63
CA MET A 7 27.51 19.53 -1.44
C MET A 7 27.99 18.14 -1.86
N LEU A 8 28.56 18.07 -3.06
CA LEU A 8 29.41 16.97 -3.53
C LEU A 8 30.79 17.54 -3.80
N THR A 9 31.83 17.06 -3.13
CA THR A 9 33.18 17.59 -3.21
C THR A 9 34.20 16.51 -2.98
N ASN A 10 35.41 16.69 -3.56
CA ASN A 10 36.58 15.84 -3.28
C ASN A 10 37.36 16.29 -2.02
N GLU A 11 37.06 17.44 -1.47
CA GLU A 11 37.64 17.95 -0.24
C GLU A 11 36.71 17.61 0.94
N ILE A 12 37.31 17.21 2.06
CA ILE A 12 36.53 16.92 3.26
C ILE A 12 36.32 18.22 4.05
N PRO A 13 35.14 18.82 4.01
CA PRO A 13 34.87 20.03 4.79
C PRO A 13 34.86 19.73 6.28
N SER A 14 34.96 20.77 7.10
CA SER A 14 34.71 20.65 8.55
C SER A 14 33.27 20.24 8.80
N CYS A 15 33.05 19.16 9.55
CA CYS A 15 31.71 18.64 9.90
C CYS A 15 31.78 17.95 11.26
N ASP A 16 30.63 17.91 11.95
CA ASP A 16 30.50 17.34 13.29
C ASP A 16 30.59 15.80 13.27
N ASN A 17 30.07 15.18 12.23
CA ASN A 17 30.06 13.72 12.06
C ASN A 17 30.64 13.32 10.72
N LYS A 18 31.48 12.29 10.72
CA LYS A 18 32.06 11.69 9.51
C LYS A 18 31.77 10.21 9.48
N ILE A 19 31.27 9.73 8.34
CA ILE A 19 31.11 8.30 8.07
C ILE A 19 32.14 7.93 7.02
N ASN A 20 33.04 6.99 7.36
CA ASN A 20 33.96 6.42 6.38
C ASN A 20 33.18 5.37 5.55
N ALA A 21 33.12 5.59 4.24
CA ALA A 21 32.47 4.71 3.28
C ALA A 21 33.49 4.15 2.23
N ASP A 22 34.76 4.05 2.59
CA ASP A 22 35.80 3.52 1.69
C ASP A 22 35.43 2.11 1.20
N GLY A 23 35.42 1.92 -0.11
CA GLY A 23 35.05 0.67 -0.77
C GLY A 23 33.53 0.43 -0.86
N LEU A 24 32.71 1.36 -0.40
CA LEU A 24 31.24 1.29 -0.49
C LEU A 24 30.70 2.20 -1.58
N VAL A 25 29.49 1.90 -2.05
CA VAL A 25 28.72 2.75 -2.96
C VAL A 25 27.56 3.36 -2.19
N SER A 26 27.47 4.68 -2.18
CA SER A 26 26.33 5.40 -1.59
C SER A 26 25.25 5.57 -2.64
N ILE A 27 24.05 5.15 -2.33
CA ILE A 27 22.85 5.30 -3.17
C ILE A 27 21.75 5.99 -2.38
N PRO A 28 20.75 6.60 -3.04
CA PRO A 28 19.53 7.04 -2.38
C PRO A 28 18.83 5.87 -1.67
N GLY A 29 18.13 6.15 -0.59
CA GLY A 29 17.29 5.15 0.06
C GLY A 29 16.25 4.57 -0.91
N ILE A 30 16.02 3.27 -0.83
CA ILE A 30 15.07 2.58 -1.71
C ILE A 30 13.65 2.95 -1.31
N ILE A 31 12.81 3.25 -2.30
CA ILE A 31 11.36 3.39 -2.12
C ILE A 31 10.71 2.11 -2.62
N ASP A 32 10.01 1.40 -1.73
CA ASP A 32 9.18 0.25 -2.09
C ASP A 32 7.74 0.71 -2.30
N PRO A 33 7.26 0.79 -3.56
CA PRO A 33 5.93 1.32 -3.87
C PRO A 33 4.81 0.30 -3.72
N HIS A 34 5.10 -0.95 -3.29
CA HIS A 34 4.08 -2.00 -3.30
C HIS A 34 4.31 -3.06 -2.22
N VAL A 35 3.77 -2.82 -1.04
CA VAL A 35 3.85 -3.79 0.05
C VAL A 35 2.47 -4.11 0.65
N HIS A 36 2.33 -5.32 1.18
CA HIS A 36 1.14 -5.79 1.87
C HIS A 36 1.49 -6.19 3.31
N TYR A 37 0.88 -5.54 4.28
CA TYR A 37 0.94 -5.90 5.70
C TYR A 37 -0.30 -5.37 6.44
N GLY A 38 -0.59 -5.94 7.61
CA GLY A 38 -1.77 -5.57 8.38
C GLY A 38 -2.96 -6.53 8.22
N VAL A 39 -2.82 -7.59 7.41
CA VAL A 39 -3.85 -8.61 7.17
C VAL A 39 -3.87 -9.67 8.28
N TYR A 40 -2.70 -10.22 8.61
CA TYR A 40 -2.55 -11.31 9.58
C TYR A 40 -2.06 -10.85 10.96
N SER A 41 -1.90 -9.56 11.13
CA SER A 41 -1.49 -8.91 12.36
C SER A 41 -2.05 -7.49 12.38
N PRO A 42 -2.48 -6.96 13.54
CA PRO A 42 -2.89 -5.56 13.67
C PRO A 42 -1.83 -4.60 13.14
N ILE A 43 -2.27 -3.47 12.60
CA ILE A 43 -1.39 -2.57 11.84
C ILE A 43 -0.21 -2.03 12.66
N ASP A 44 -0.39 -1.74 13.93
CA ASP A 44 0.67 -1.25 14.82
C ASP A 44 1.81 -2.26 14.97
N HIS A 45 1.49 -3.54 15.09
CA HIS A 45 2.47 -4.63 15.14
C HIS A 45 3.09 -4.89 13.77
N ALA A 46 2.25 -5.01 12.72
CA ALA A 46 2.70 -5.29 11.36
C ALA A 46 3.60 -4.15 10.83
N ALA A 47 3.21 -2.90 11.03
CA ALA A 47 4.00 -1.75 10.62
C ALA A 47 5.39 -1.75 11.26
N LYS A 48 5.48 -2.09 12.54
CA LYS A 48 6.75 -2.15 13.26
C LYS A 48 7.67 -3.25 12.73
N SER A 49 7.17 -4.48 12.54
CA SER A 49 7.98 -5.60 12.07
C SER A 49 8.41 -5.42 10.62
N GLU A 50 7.48 -5.05 9.74
CA GLU A 50 7.74 -4.94 8.30
C GLU A 50 8.64 -3.74 7.97
N SER A 51 8.42 -2.58 8.61
CA SER A 51 9.28 -1.43 8.39
C SER A 51 10.69 -1.62 8.97
N HIS A 52 10.85 -2.40 10.06
CA HIS A 52 12.16 -2.78 10.56
C HIS A 52 12.91 -3.67 9.56
N ALA A 53 12.25 -4.70 9.02
CA ALA A 53 12.83 -5.57 8.00
C ALA A 53 13.20 -4.78 6.73
N ALA A 54 12.32 -3.88 6.28
CA ALA A 54 12.55 -2.99 5.15
C ALA A 54 13.78 -2.08 5.37
N ALA A 55 13.90 -1.48 6.56
CA ALA A 55 15.05 -0.64 6.93
C ALA A 55 16.38 -1.41 6.85
N ILE A 56 16.41 -2.65 7.35
CA ILE A 56 17.61 -3.52 7.26
C ILE A 56 17.96 -3.81 5.80
N GLY A 57 16.95 -3.91 4.91
CA GLY A 57 17.14 -4.07 3.46
C GLY A 57 17.54 -2.81 2.70
N GLY A 58 17.62 -1.65 3.38
CA GLY A 58 17.95 -0.36 2.75
C GLY A 58 16.74 0.40 2.18
N VAL A 59 15.53 -0.05 2.47
CA VAL A 59 14.30 0.68 2.14
C VAL A 59 14.12 1.82 3.15
N THR A 60 13.85 3.02 2.65
CA THR A 60 13.64 4.22 3.48
C THR A 60 12.20 4.73 3.41
N THR A 61 11.44 4.27 2.42
CA THR A 61 10.02 4.59 2.27
C THR A 61 9.29 3.38 1.72
N MET A 62 8.16 3.02 2.31
CA MET A 62 7.32 1.91 1.85
C MET A 62 5.88 2.36 1.63
N MET A 63 5.22 1.85 0.57
CA MET A 63 3.86 2.22 0.22
C MET A 63 2.93 1.00 0.36
N ARG A 64 2.06 1.05 1.36
CA ARG A 64 1.16 -0.05 1.71
C ARG A 64 -0.12 -0.05 0.89
N MET A 65 -0.54 -1.21 0.42
CA MET A 65 -1.87 -1.45 -0.11
C MET A 65 -2.85 -1.65 1.05
N LEU A 66 -3.64 -0.63 1.40
CA LEU A 66 -4.65 -0.72 2.43
C LEU A 66 -5.95 -1.31 1.85
N ARG A 67 -6.39 -2.44 2.38
CA ARG A 67 -7.59 -3.16 1.97
C ARG A 67 -8.63 -3.10 3.08
N LEU A 68 -9.70 -2.35 2.87
CA LEU A 68 -10.81 -2.25 3.81
C LEU A 68 -12.10 -2.79 3.17
N GLY A 69 -12.76 -3.70 3.86
CA GLY A 69 -14.08 -4.21 3.45
C GLY A 69 -15.23 -3.22 3.76
N ASP A 70 -14.99 -2.29 4.69
CA ASP A 70 -15.96 -1.28 5.13
C ASP A 70 -15.64 0.11 4.53
N SER A 71 -16.45 1.09 4.88
CA SER A 71 -16.30 2.50 4.53
C SER A 71 -14.96 3.09 4.97
N TYR A 72 -14.29 3.81 4.09
CA TYR A 72 -13.08 4.56 4.41
C TYR A 72 -13.34 5.67 5.44
N LYS A 73 -14.52 6.30 5.41
CA LYS A 73 -14.90 7.32 6.41
C LYS A 73 -14.94 6.79 7.83
N LYS A 74 -15.22 5.49 8.00
CA LYS A 74 -15.23 4.85 9.33
C LYS A 74 -13.87 4.33 9.75
N SER A 75 -13.11 3.75 8.81
CA SER A 75 -11.98 2.90 9.14
C SER A 75 -10.61 3.49 8.81
N LEU A 76 -10.53 4.53 7.95
CA LEU A 76 -9.25 5.12 7.54
C LEU A 76 -8.50 5.78 8.70
N LEU A 77 -9.16 6.67 9.45
CA LEU A 77 -8.50 7.42 10.51
C LEU A 77 -7.92 6.52 11.62
N PRO A 78 -8.62 5.48 12.11
CA PRO A 78 -8.04 4.50 13.01
C PRO A 78 -6.78 3.81 12.44
N GLN A 79 -6.79 3.44 11.16
CA GLN A 79 -5.62 2.86 10.47
C GLN A 79 -4.44 3.83 10.41
N LEU A 80 -4.70 5.09 10.04
CA LEU A 80 -3.66 6.13 9.99
C LEU A 80 -3.08 6.41 11.38
N HIS A 81 -3.93 6.53 12.39
CA HIS A 81 -3.51 6.77 13.77
C HIS A 81 -2.65 5.62 14.32
N ALA A 82 -3.07 4.37 14.12
CA ALA A 82 -2.30 3.21 14.55
C ALA A 82 -0.96 3.07 13.79
N SER A 83 -0.93 3.52 12.53
CA SER A 83 0.29 3.52 11.70
C SER A 83 1.29 4.59 12.11
N SER A 84 0.83 5.78 12.52
CA SER A 84 1.65 7.00 12.64
C SER A 84 2.85 6.89 13.58
N ASN A 85 2.79 6.03 14.60
CA ASN A 85 3.85 5.85 15.59
C ASN A 85 4.51 4.47 15.55
N SER A 86 4.27 3.69 14.49
CA SER A 86 4.65 2.28 14.44
C SER A 86 5.72 1.94 13.41
N HIS A 87 6.04 2.87 12.48
CA HIS A 87 7.03 2.64 11.45
C HIS A 87 8.42 3.15 11.85
N TYR A 88 9.46 2.45 11.43
CA TYR A 88 10.88 2.87 11.52
C TYR A 88 11.34 3.70 10.34
N ILE A 89 10.60 3.66 9.23
CA ILE A 89 10.87 4.39 7.98
C ILE A 89 9.62 5.13 7.54
N ASP A 90 9.75 6.02 6.56
CA ASP A 90 8.62 6.72 5.98
C ASP A 90 7.64 5.74 5.31
N TYR A 91 6.37 6.09 5.33
CA TYR A 91 5.33 5.28 4.69
C TYR A 91 4.28 6.12 3.99
N ALA A 92 3.65 5.52 2.99
CA ALA A 92 2.45 6.04 2.35
C ALA A 92 1.41 4.90 2.17
N ILE A 93 0.21 5.26 1.74
CA ILE A 93 -0.90 4.33 1.58
C ILE A 93 -1.49 4.47 0.19
N HIS A 94 -1.73 3.32 -0.46
CA HIS A 94 -2.63 3.18 -1.59
C HIS A 94 -3.97 2.62 -1.09
N ALA A 95 -5.06 3.37 -1.24
CA ALA A 95 -6.38 2.89 -0.83
C ALA A 95 -6.95 1.93 -1.90
N SER A 96 -7.22 0.70 -1.50
CA SER A 96 -7.83 -0.31 -2.38
C SER A 96 -9.34 -0.10 -2.48
N ILE A 97 -9.86 0.03 -3.68
CA ILE A 97 -11.27 0.32 -3.92
C ILE A 97 -11.97 -0.94 -4.46
N PHE A 98 -12.98 -1.40 -3.74
CA PHE A 98 -13.76 -2.61 -4.05
C PHE A 98 -15.22 -2.35 -4.32
N THR A 99 -15.76 -1.19 -3.90
CA THR A 99 -17.20 -0.88 -3.98
C THR A 99 -17.46 0.54 -4.46
N LEU A 100 -18.63 0.77 -5.04
CA LEU A 100 -19.06 2.10 -5.47
C LEU A 100 -19.16 3.09 -4.28
N ASN A 101 -19.54 2.62 -3.09
CA ASN A 101 -19.53 3.46 -1.90
C ASN A 101 -18.12 3.98 -1.58
N GLN A 102 -17.09 3.13 -1.73
CA GLN A 102 -15.69 3.55 -1.54
C GLN A 102 -15.22 4.52 -2.63
N VAL A 103 -15.75 4.43 -3.85
CA VAL A 103 -15.49 5.44 -4.91
C VAL A 103 -15.96 6.83 -4.46
N ASP A 104 -17.15 6.92 -3.86
CA ASP A 104 -17.70 8.20 -3.35
C ASP A 104 -16.85 8.76 -2.19
N GLU A 105 -16.12 7.89 -1.50
CA GLU A 105 -15.25 8.26 -0.38
C GLU A 105 -13.80 8.59 -0.77
N MET A 106 -13.41 8.48 -2.05
CA MET A 106 -12.05 8.76 -2.51
C MET A 106 -11.60 10.19 -2.19
N GLN A 107 -12.49 11.19 -2.27
CA GLN A 107 -12.16 12.56 -1.85
C GLN A 107 -11.80 12.60 -0.36
N PHE A 108 -12.54 11.90 0.49
CA PHE A 108 -12.22 11.82 1.92
C PHE A 108 -10.83 11.21 2.16
N CYS A 109 -10.43 10.20 1.37
CA CYS A 109 -9.08 9.64 1.44
C CYS A 109 -8.03 10.70 1.12
N VAL A 110 -8.22 11.48 0.04
CA VAL A 110 -7.31 12.56 -0.38
C VAL A 110 -7.20 13.64 0.70
N ASP A 111 -8.32 14.07 1.26
CA ASP A 111 -8.37 15.07 2.33
C ASP A 111 -7.61 14.62 3.60
N ASN A 112 -7.39 13.33 3.76
CA ASN A 112 -6.63 12.71 4.85
C ASN A 112 -5.25 12.20 4.44
N GLY A 113 -4.70 12.67 3.31
CA GLY A 113 -3.33 12.41 2.88
C GLY A 113 -3.11 11.12 2.09
N VAL A 114 -4.18 10.37 1.75
CA VAL A 114 -4.10 9.18 0.89
C VAL A 114 -4.42 9.57 -0.54
N THR A 115 -3.38 9.81 -1.33
CA THR A 115 -3.47 10.41 -2.67
C THR A 115 -3.23 9.43 -3.81
N SER A 116 -3.39 8.15 -3.57
CA SER A 116 -3.28 7.11 -4.59
C SER A 116 -4.20 5.95 -4.29
N PHE A 117 -4.64 5.27 -5.35
CA PHE A 117 -5.66 4.22 -5.25
C PHE A 117 -5.20 2.92 -5.90
N LYS A 118 -5.76 1.80 -5.46
CA LYS A 118 -5.46 0.48 -6.01
C LYS A 118 -6.74 -0.21 -6.48
N LEU A 119 -6.65 -0.81 -7.67
CA LEU A 119 -7.65 -1.69 -8.25
C LEU A 119 -7.10 -3.11 -8.41
N TYR A 120 -7.99 -4.09 -8.27
CA TYR A 120 -7.72 -5.51 -8.50
C TYR A 120 -8.72 -6.04 -9.54
N MET A 121 -8.34 -6.05 -10.81
CA MET A 121 -9.24 -6.48 -11.90
C MET A 121 -9.44 -7.99 -11.95
N ASN A 122 -8.63 -8.74 -11.22
CA ASN A 122 -8.74 -10.21 -11.13
C ASN A 122 -9.77 -10.69 -10.09
N LEU A 123 -10.40 -9.80 -9.33
CA LEU A 123 -11.32 -10.18 -8.26
C LEU A 123 -12.75 -10.27 -8.75
N GLY A 124 -13.30 -11.47 -8.68
CA GLY A 124 -14.68 -11.82 -9.04
C GLY A 124 -14.88 -13.34 -8.97
N GLY A 125 -16.13 -13.81 -9.01
CA GLY A 125 -16.44 -15.21 -8.97
C GLY A 125 -15.70 -16.00 -7.87
N GLU A 126 -15.09 -17.14 -8.21
CA GLU A 126 -14.33 -17.97 -7.25
C GLU A 126 -13.05 -17.31 -6.74
N VAL A 127 -12.49 -16.30 -7.43
CA VAL A 127 -11.25 -15.59 -7.03
C VAL A 127 -11.53 -14.28 -6.29
N GLY A 128 -12.79 -14.01 -5.96
CA GLY A 128 -13.23 -12.79 -5.24
C GLY A 128 -13.00 -12.80 -3.72
N HIS A 129 -12.45 -13.88 -3.16
CA HIS A 129 -12.16 -13.97 -1.72
C HIS A 129 -10.90 -13.20 -1.36
N VAL A 130 -11.02 -12.17 -0.53
CA VAL A 130 -9.91 -11.29 -0.13
C VAL A 130 -9.86 -11.13 1.38
N TYR A 131 -8.69 -11.34 1.94
CA TYR A 131 -8.44 -10.97 3.32
C TYR A 131 -8.20 -9.45 3.42
N MET A 132 -9.00 -8.80 4.27
CA MET A 132 -8.91 -7.38 4.56
C MET A 132 -7.91 -7.09 5.66
N ASP A 133 -7.42 -5.87 5.70
CA ASP A 133 -6.53 -5.42 6.76
C ASP A 133 -7.30 -5.36 8.09
N MET A 134 -6.68 -5.88 9.15
CA MET A 134 -7.29 -5.90 10.47
C MET A 134 -7.58 -4.48 10.97
N GLN A 135 -8.73 -4.30 11.59
CA GLN A 135 -9.00 -3.08 12.35
C GLN A 135 -8.04 -3.01 13.56
N PRO A 136 -7.46 -1.85 13.87
CA PRO A 136 -6.39 -1.72 14.86
C PRO A 136 -6.69 -2.36 16.21
N GLU A 137 -7.88 -2.31 16.69
CA GLU A 137 -8.24 -2.83 18.02
C GLU A 137 -8.89 -4.22 17.99
N LYS A 138 -9.09 -4.76 16.79
CA LYS A 138 -9.77 -6.04 16.58
C LYS A 138 -8.77 -7.05 16.02
N ASN A 139 -8.10 -7.80 16.84
CA ASN A 139 -7.21 -8.88 16.39
C ASN A 139 -8.04 -10.04 15.76
N LEU A 140 -8.74 -9.75 14.68
CA LEU A 140 -9.63 -10.67 13.98
C LEU A 140 -9.38 -10.63 12.49
N LEU A 141 -9.02 -11.77 11.91
CA LEU A 141 -8.91 -11.93 10.47
C LEU A 141 -10.29 -11.74 9.82
N GLN A 142 -10.38 -10.85 8.84
CA GLN A 142 -11.59 -10.55 8.09
C GLN A 142 -11.42 -10.99 6.64
N GLU A 143 -12.34 -11.81 6.16
CA GLU A 143 -12.43 -12.21 4.77
C GLU A 143 -13.72 -11.63 4.18
N GLU A 144 -13.60 -11.04 3.00
CA GLU A 144 -14.71 -10.49 2.24
C GLU A 144 -14.74 -11.13 0.85
N HIS A 145 -15.92 -11.29 0.31
CA HIS A 145 -16.10 -11.62 -1.09
C HIS A 145 -16.38 -10.34 -1.86
N VAL A 146 -15.49 -10.00 -2.80
CA VAL A 146 -15.57 -8.79 -3.61
C VAL A 146 -15.65 -9.12 -5.09
N GLU A 147 -16.33 -8.27 -5.84
CA GLU A 147 -16.41 -8.36 -7.29
C GLU A 147 -16.11 -6.98 -7.89
N VAL A 148 -14.96 -6.87 -8.54
CA VAL A 148 -14.51 -5.65 -9.19
C VAL A 148 -14.90 -5.71 -10.66
N ASN A 149 -16.09 -5.21 -10.97
CA ASN A 149 -16.62 -5.17 -12.31
C ASN A 149 -16.17 -3.92 -13.10
N SER A 150 -16.50 -3.88 -14.39
CA SER A 150 -16.13 -2.77 -15.28
C SER A 150 -16.68 -1.41 -14.83
N GLU A 151 -17.83 -1.36 -14.17
CA GLU A 151 -18.40 -0.12 -13.63
C GLU A 151 -17.53 0.45 -12.51
N ILE A 152 -17.10 -0.38 -11.55
CA ILE A 152 -16.20 0.05 -10.48
C ILE A 152 -14.89 0.55 -11.07
N VAL A 153 -14.29 -0.19 -12.02
CA VAL A 153 -13.04 0.20 -12.68
C VAL A 153 -13.18 1.57 -13.34
N GLN A 154 -14.23 1.77 -14.13
CA GLN A 154 -14.48 3.04 -14.81
C GLN A 154 -14.66 4.18 -13.79
N LYS A 155 -15.48 4.00 -12.77
CA LYS A 155 -15.76 5.02 -11.76
C LYS A 155 -14.53 5.38 -10.93
N VAL A 156 -13.69 4.42 -10.58
CA VAL A 156 -12.40 4.69 -9.88
C VAL A 156 -11.49 5.53 -10.76
N VAL A 157 -11.32 5.17 -12.04
CA VAL A 157 -10.44 5.90 -12.96
C VAL A 157 -10.94 7.33 -13.19
N GLU A 158 -12.24 7.50 -13.45
CA GLU A 158 -12.87 8.82 -13.61
C GLU A 158 -12.68 9.69 -12.35
N LYS A 159 -12.95 9.12 -11.17
CA LYS A 159 -12.82 9.83 -9.89
C LYS A 159 -11.37 10.17 -9.59
N ALA A 160 -10.44 9.22 -9.71
CA ALA A 160 -9.02 9.45 -9.48
C ALA A 160 -8.47 10.52 -10.43
N SER A 161 -8.85 10.49 -11.71
CA SER A 161 -8.49 11.53 -12.69
C SER A 161 -8.97 12.92 -12.24
N SER A 162 -10.21 13.03 -11.77
CA SER A 162 -10.76 14.30 -11.28
C SER A 162 -10.04 14.82 -10.03
N LEU A 163 -9.44 13.93 -9.24
CA LEU A 163 -8.69 14.23 -8.03
C LEU A 163 -7.18 14.45 -8.31
N GLY A 164 -6.72 14.23 -9.54
CA GLY A 164 -5.29 14.28 -9.88
C GLY A 164 -4.47 13.15 -9.23
N CYS A 165 -5.09 12.01 -8.93
CA CYS A 165 -4.48 10.90 -8.22
C CYS A 165 -4.14 9.73 -9.15
N PRO A 166 -2.99 9.05 -8.98
CA PRO A 166 -2.68 7.84 -9.72
C PRO A 166 -3.50 6.65 -9.24
N VAL A 167 -3.72 5.70 -10.15
CA VAL A 167 -4.33 4.39 -9.86
C VAL A 167 -3.35 3.30 -10.22
N LEU A 168 -3.04 2.43 -9.26
CA LEU A 168 -2.29 1.21 -9.45
C LEU A 168 -3.28 0.10 -9.80
N VAL A 169 -2.96 -0.70 -10.80
CA VAL A 169 -3.87 -1.75 -11.27
C VAL A 169 -3.18 -3.11 -11.20
N HIS A 170 -3.84 -4.07 -10.53
CA HIS A 170 -3.56 -5.49 -10.73
C HIS A 170 -4.37 -5.92 -11.96
N ALA A 171 -3.71 -6.02 -13.11
CA ALA A 171 -4.35 -6.05 -14.43
C ALA A 171 -4.52 -7.48 -15.00
N GLU A 172 -4.79 -8.45 -14.15
CA GLU A 172 -5.20 -9.78 -14.59
C GLU A 172 -6.69 -9.80 -14.91
N ASP A 173 -7.04 -10.49 -16.00
CA ASP A 173 -8.42 -10.73 -16.40
C ASP A 173 -9.02 -11.87 -15.56
N PHE A 174 -10.11 -11.58 -14.85
CA PHE A 174 -10.69 -12.53 -13.91
C PHE A 174 -11.25 -13.80 -14.61
N GLU A 175 -11.86 -13.68 -15.80
CA GLU A 175 -12.42 -14.81 -16.54
C GLU A 175 -11.31 -15.76 -17.00
N GLN A 176 -10.15 -15.20 -17.41
CA GLN A 176 -8.99 -16.01 -17.78
C GLN A 176 -8.37 -16.70 -16.57
N CYS A 177 -8.28 -16.02 -15.42
CA CYS A 177 -7.82 -16.61 -14.17
C CYS A 177 -8.71 -17.78 -13.75
N GLU A 178 -10.03 -17.60 -13.74
CA GLU A 178 -11.01 -18.63 -13.39
C GLU A 178 -10.95 -19.83 -14.36
N CYS A 179 -10.82 -19.57 -15.66
CA CYS A 179 -10.63 -20.62 -16.66
C CYS A 179 -9.34 -21.41 -16.41
N GLY A 180 -8.25 -20.73 -16.04
CA GLY A 180 -6.97 -21.37 -15.70
C GLY A 180 -7.09 -22.27 -14.47
N ILE A 181 -7.77 -21.81 -13.42
CA ILE A 181 -8.01 -22.56 -12.18
C ILE A 181 -8.84 -23.82 -12.47
N ARG A 182 -9.93 -23.69 -13.23
CA ARG A 182 -10.76 -24.85 -13.62
C ARG A 182 -9.94 -25.90 -14.38
N LYS A 183 -9.18 -25.50 -15.40
CA LYS A 183 -8.30 -26.42 -16.16
C LYS A 183 -7.24 -27.09 -15.31
N SER A 184 -6.75 -26.42 -14.27
CA SER A 184 -5.78 -27.01 -13.34
C SER A 184 -6.43 -28.07 -12.43
N LYS A 185 -7.66 -27.80 -11.95
CA LYS A 185 -8.43 -28.75 -11.12
C LYS A 185 -8.81 -30.01 -11.88
N GLU A 186 -9.06 -29.93 -13.21
CA GLU A 186 -9.39 -31.06 -14.07
C GLU A 186 -8.19 -32.01 -14.38
N LYS A 187 -6.96 -31.52 -14.18
CA LYS A 187 -5.72 -32.28 -14.46
C LYS A 187 -5.16 -33.00 -13.24
N ASN A 188 -5.71 -32.78 -12.07
CA ASN A 188 -5.36 -33.41 -10.80
C ASN A 188 -6.49 -34.32 -10.32
#